data_d5f40e4212f768b560adef20c5e6a824
#
_entry.id   d5f40e4212f768b560adef20c5e6a824
#
_cell.length_a   1.000
_cell.length_b   1.000
_cell.length_c   1.000
_cell.angle_alpha   90.00
_cell.angle_beta   90.00
_cell.angle_gamma   90.00
#
_symmetry.space_group_name_H-M   'P 1'
#
loop_
_entity.id
_entity.type
_entity.pdbx_description
1 polymer ?
#
loop_
_entity_poly.entity_id
_entity_poly.type
_entity_poly.pdbx_seq_one_letter_code
_entity_poly.pdbx_strand_id
1 'polypeptide(L)'
;GLGDVYKRQCPDSKGLGLAIGNRLKKAAGFHVEDADDGKIVIGITGGTGAGKTSLLRALERKGACVLDCDAVYHEMLKDDEPLLRALREAFGDAIFRQDGSVDVHAIGLIVFKDRKKLAELDAIVHEHIPRALAQKMAATNAEIIGLDAIKLIESGLGAICDATVAVTAPEEVRVKRIMARDSITEEYARSRIAAQKDADYFRAQCDYEFVNDLPTAEKAEHAAEVYINTIINNLKEETER
;
A
#
# COMPACT_ATOMS: atom_id res chain seq x y z
N GLY A 1 5.07 14.01 26.51
CA GLY A 1 5.65 14.96 25.53
C GLY A 1 5.95 14.24 24.23
N LEU A 2 6.35 14.93 23.17
CA LEU A 2 6.73 14.35 21.86
C LEU A 2 7.78 13.22 21.98
N GLY A 3 8.66 13.29 22.99
CA GLY A 3 9.66 12.25 23.26
C GLY A 3 9.09 10.89 23.69
N ASP A 4 7.91 10.86 24.33
CA ASP A 4 7.27 9.63 24.78
C ASP A 4 6.49 8.96 23.64
N VAL A 5 5.96 9.75 22.70
CA VAL A 5 5.36 9.26 21.44
C VAL A 5 6.45 8.63 20.58
N TYR A 6 7.63 9.26 20.52
CA TYR A 6 8.79 8.78 19.77
C TYR A 6 9.30 7.42 20.27
N LYS A 7 9.40 7.24 21.60
CA LYS A 7 9.83 5.96 22.19
C LYS A 7 8.86 4.81 21.97
N ARG A 8 7.56 5.09 21.76
CA ARG A 8 6.56 4.07 21.42
C ARG A 8 6.57 3.69 19.93
N GLN A 9 7.10 4.56 19.06
CA GLN A 9 7.05 4.41 17.61
C GLN A 9 8.35 3.88 16.98
N CYS A 10 9.45 3.84 17.73
CA CYS A 10 10.70 3.22 17.31
C CYS A 10 10.98 1.97 18.14
N PRO A 11 10.50 0.79 17.74
CA PRO A 11 11.08 -0.44 18.28
C PRO A 11 12.54 -0.54 17.79
N ASP A 12 13.42 -1.02 18.65
CA ASP A 12 14.78 -1.38 18.28
C ASP A 12 14.72 -2.32 17.07
N SER A 13 14.99 -1.79 15.89
CA SER A 13 14.97 -2.53 14.64
C SER A 13 16.10 -3.55 14.67
N LYS A 14 15.78 -4.78 15.00
CA LYS A 14 16.69 -5.90 14.77
C LYS A 14 16.73 -6.13 13.28
N GLY A 15 17.92 -5.91 12.67
CA GLY A 15 18.21 -6.02 11.25
C GLY A 15 17.84 -7.35 10.58
N LEU A 16 16.53 -7.59 10.41
CA LEU A 16 15.98 -8.73 9.69
C LEU A 16 15.41 -8.36 8.30
N GLY A 17 15.22 -7.05 8.01
CA GLY A 17 14.47 -6.61 6.83
C GLY A 17 15.20 -6.89 5.51
N LEU A 18 16.46 -6.49 5.36
CA LEU A 18 17.18 -6.53 4.07
C LEU A 18 17.43 -7.95 3.56
N ALA A 19 17.79 -8.89 4.43
CA ALA A 19 18.04 -10.28 4.04
C ALA A 19 16.78 -11.02 3.62
N ILE A 20 15.60 -10.63 4.14
CA ILE A 20 14.30 -11.20 3.80
C ILE A 20 13.76 -10.56 2.52
N GLY A 21 13.86 -9.23 2.36
CA GLY A 21 13.44 -8.53 1.16
C GLY A 21 14.10 -9.04 -0.11
N ASN A 22 15.42 -9.19 -0.11
CA ASN A 22 16.17 -9.73 -1.25
C ASN A 22 15.89 -11.22 -1.53
N ARG A 23 15.54 -12.02 -0.52
CA ARG A 23 15.15 -13.42 -0.71
C ARG A 23 13.73 -13.57 -1.26
N LEU A 24 12.81 -12.70 -0.86
CA LEU A 24 11.42 -12.72 -1.31
C LEU A 24 11.27 -12.09 -2.71
N LYS A 25 12.05 -11.07 -3.04
CA LYS A 25 12.16 -10.54 -4.42
C LYS A 25 12.50 -11.68 -5.39
N LYS A 26 13.42 -12.56 -5.02
CA LYS A 26 13.82 -13.73 -5.82
C LYS A 26 12.76 -14.85 -5.88
N ALA A 27 11.96 -15.03 -4.82
CA ALA A 27 10.93 -16.08 -4.72
C ALA A 27 9.63 -15.73 -5.46
N ALA A 28 9.34 -14.44 -5.68
CA ALA A 28 8.13 -13.99 -6.37
C ALA A 28 8.22 -14.02 -7.89
N GLY A 29 9.32 -14.55 -8.47
CA GLY A 29 9.50 -14.62 -9.93
C GLY A 29 9.74 -13.26 -10.59
N PHE A 30 9.98 -12.22 -9.80
CA PHE A 30 10.39 -10.91 -10.30
C PHE A 30 11.83 -11.00 -10.82
N HIS A 31 12.05 -10.72 -12.09
CA HIS A 31 13.37 -10.40 -12.60
C HIS A 31 13.76 -9.03 -12.04
N VAL A 32 14.47 -9.05 -10.91
CA VAL A 32 14.91 -7.87 -10.14
C VAL A 32 15.97 -7.04 -10.90
N GLU A 33 16.51 -7.57 -11.99
CA GLU A 33 17.56 -6.93 -12.78
C GLU A 33 17.17 -5.55 -13.34
N ASP A 34 15.86 -5.27 -13.47
CA ASP A 34 15.35 -3.98 -13.97
C ASP A 34 14.88 -3.02 -12.87
N ALA A 35 14.83 -3.44 -11.58
CA ALA A 35 14.31 -2.64 -10.49
C ALA A 35 15.37 -2.23 -9.45
N ASP A 36 16.59 -2.75 -9.55
CA ASP A 36 17.69 -2.45 -8.62
C ASP A 36 18.56 -1.29 -9.16
N ASP A 37 17.93 -0.15 -9.39
CA ASP A 37 18.59 1.10 -9.75
C ASP A 37 19.02 1.92 -8.52
N GLY A 38 19.12 1.29 -7.36
CA GLY A 38 19.49 1.94 -6.09
C GLY A 38 18.37 2.75 -5.45
N LYS A 39 17.12 2.63 -5.92
CA LYS A 39 15.97 3.30 -5.30
C LYS A 39 15.54 2.61 -4.01
N ILE A 40 15.17 3.42 -3.03
CA ILE A 40 14.56 2.96 -1.77
C ILE A 40 13.05 2.88 -1.95
N VAL A 41 12.47 1.68 -1.78
CA VAL A 41 11.02 1.44 -1.91
C VAL A 41 10.41 1.26 -0.53
N ILE A 42 9.51 2.16 -0.12
CA ILE A 42 8.80 2.11 1.17
C ILE A 42 7.32 1.86 0.92
N GLY A 43 6.82 0.71 1.36
CA GLY A 43 5.41 0.35 1.27
C GLY A 43 4.62 0.86 2.48
N ILE A 44 3.54 1.60 2.24
CA ILE A 44 2.65 2.12 3.27
C ILE A 44 1.31 1.39 3.19
N THR A 45 0.93 0.73 4.29
CA THR A 45 -0.36 0.05 4.40
C THR A 45 -1.09 0.42 5.68
N GLY A 46 -2.30 -0.08 5.84
CA GLY A 46 -3.14 0.16 7.02
C GLY A 46 -4.59 0.40 6.64
N GLY A 47 -5.47 0.14 7.58
CA GLY A 47 -6.91 0.19 7.37
C GLY A 47 -7.45 1.59 7.05
N THR A 48 -8.68 1.63 6.54
CA THR A 48 -9.38 2.89 6.27
C THR A 48 -9.44 3.76 7.53
N GLY A 49 -9.25 5.06 7.38
CA GLY A 49 -9.24 6.01 8.50
C GLY A 49 -7.98 6.02 9.38
N ALA A 50 -7.00 5.13 9.15
CA ALA A 50 -5.77 5.09 9.92
C ALA A 50 -4.88 6.34 9.70
N GLY A 51 -4.99 7.00 8.53
CA GLY A 51 -4.28 8.24 8.25
C GLY A 51 -2.95 8.04 7.52
N LYS A 52 -2.88 7.08 6.60
CA LYS A 52 -1.71 6.85 5.71
C LYS A 52 -1.20 8.11 5.02
N THR A 53 -2.13 9.01 4.67
CA THR A 53 -1.84 10.26 3.96
C THR A 53 -0.75 11.10 4.64
N SER A 54 -0.62 11.06 5.97
CA SER A 54 0.43 11.81 6.68
C SER A 54 1.83 11.29 6.33
N LEU A 55 2.02 9.96 6.26
CA LEU A 55 3.30 9.37 5.86
C LEU A 55 3.57 9.55 4.37
N LEU A 56 2.55 9.40 3.52
CA LEU A 56 2.68 9.61 2.07
C LEU A 56 3.12 11.04 1.75
N ARG A 57 2.50 12.05 2.39
CA ARG A 57 2.93 13.45 2.27
C ARG A 57 4.34 13.69 2.80
N ALA A 58 4.73 13.01 3.87
CA ALA A 58 6.10 13.10 4.39
C ALA A 58 7.11 12.56 3.39
N LEU A 59 6.81 11.46 2.70
CA LEU A 59 7.61 10.92 1.61
C LEU A 59 7.70 11.91 0.43
N GLU A 60 6.58 12.47 -0.02
CA GLU A 60 6.53 13.48 -1.09
C GLU A 60 7.40 14.70 -0.78
N ARG A 61 7.37 15.21 0.47
CA ARG A 61 8.24 16.31 0.91
C ARG A 61 9.73 15.97 0.88
N LYS A 62 10.07 14.68 0.89
CA LYS A 62 11.45 14.18 0.71
C LYS A 62 11.81 13.94 -0.76
N GLY A 63 10.96 14.31 -1.68
CA GLY A 63 11.17 14.10 -3.11
C GLY A 63 10.85 12.69 -3.58
N ALA A 64 10.18 11.88 -2.76
CA ALA A 64 9.74 10.55 -3.17
C ALA A 64 8.65 10.63 -4.25
N CYS A 65 8.69 9.66 -5.16
CA CYS A 65 7.58 9.38 -6.07
C CYS A 65 6.60 8.45 -5.34
N VAL A 66 5.39 8.94 -5.04
CA VAL A 66 4.34 8.13 -4.41
C VAL A 66 3.47 7.51 -5.49
N LEU A 67 3.34 6.18 -5.45
CA LEU A 67 2.50 5.38 -6.34
C LEU A 67 1.33 4.81 -5.55
N ASP A 68 0.12 5.26 -5.87
CA ASP A 68 -1.13 4.69 -5.39
C ASP A 68 -1.46 3.45 -6.22
N CYS A 69 -1.37 2.25 -5.61
CA CYS A 69 -1.58 0.99 -6.31
C CYS A 69 -3.01 0.82 -6.83
N ASP A 70 -4.01 1.41 -6.15
CA ASP A 70 -5.39 1.41 -6.63
C ASP A 70 -5.54 2.27 -7.89
N ALA A 71 -4.88 3.45 -7.92
CA ALA A 71 -4.85 4.31 -9.09
C ALA A 71 -4.12 3.65 -10.27
N VAL A 72 -2.98 2.99 -10.00
CA VAL A 72 -2.23 2.22 -11.02
C VAL A 72 -3.11 1.13 -11.61
N TYR A 73 -3.83 0.36 -10.79
CA TYR A 73 -4.78 -0.64 -11.28
C TYR A 73 -5.86 -0.02 -12.17
N HIS A 74 -6.45 1.11 -11.77
CA HIS A 74 -7.45 1.80 -12.59
C HIS A 74 -6.90 2.33 -13.92
N GLU A 75 -5.64 2.72 -13.97
CA GLU A 75 -4.97 3.07 -15.23
C GLU A 75 -4.80 1.85 -16.14
N MET A 76 -4.35 0.72 -15.58
CA MET A 76 -4.19 -0.53 -16.33
C MET A 76 -5.50 -1.03 -16.95
N LEU A 77 -6.64 -0.79 -16.31
CA LEU A 77 -7.95 -1.14 -16.87
C LEU A 77 -8.32 -0.38 -18.15
N LYS A 78 -7.54 0.64 -18.54
CA LYS A 78 -7.80 1.42 -19.76
C LYS A 78 -7.10 0.83 -20.98
N ASP A 79 -5.86 0.37 -20.82
CA ASP A 79 -4.98 0.06 -21.95
C ASP A 79 -3.95 -1.05 -21.72
N ASP A 80 -3.94 -1.70 -20.54
CA ASP A 80 -3.04 -2.82 -20.29
C ASP A 80 -3.57 -4.11 -20.96
N GLU A 81 -3.17 -4.35 -22.20
CA GLU A 81 -3.64 -5.49 -23.00
C GLU A 81 -3.52 -6.87 -22.30
N PRO A 82 -2.40 -7.22 -21.62
CA PRO A 82 -2.33 -8.48 -20.88
C PRO A 82 -3.36 -8.61 -19.78
N LEU A 83 -3.58 -7.55 -18.98
CA LEU A 83 -4.60 -7.54 -17.93
C LEU A 83 -6.00 -7.65 -18.53
N LEU A 84 -6.31 -6.85 -19.56
CA LEU A 84 -7.63 -6.84 -20.21
C LEU A 84 -7.95 -8.22 -20.80
N ARG A 85 -6.97 -8.91 -21.38
CA ARG A 85 -7.12 -10.28 -21.88
C ARG A 85 -7.43 -11.25 -20.76
N ALA A 86 -6.65 -11.24 -19.66
CA ALA A 86 -6.86 -12.10 -18.52
C ALA A 86 -8.25 -11.89 -17.88
N LEU A 87 -8.68 -10.65 -17.77
CA LEU A 87 -10.03 -10.31 -17.28
C LEU A 87 -11.13 -10.85 -18.21
N ARG A 88 -10.94 -10.76 -19.53
CA ARG A 88 -11.90 -11.29 -20.51
C ARG A 88 -11.99 -12.81 -20.45
N GLU A 89 -10.87 -13.49 -20.30
CA GLU A 89 -10.81 -14.95 -20.15
C GLU A 89 -11.53 -15.42 -18.88
N ALA A 90 -11.36 -14.71 -17.76
CA ALA A 90 -11.92 -15.10 -16.46
C ALA A 90 -13.41 -14.73 -16.29
N PHE A 91 -13.84 -13.59 -16.84
CA PHE A 91 -15.15 -13.00 -16.57
C PHE A 91 -16.03 -12.84 -17.81
N GLY A 92 -15.48 -13.08 -19.01
CA GLY A 92 -16.21 -12.94 -20.28
C GLY A 92 -16.41 -11.51 -20.74
N ASP A 93 -17.07 -11.34 -21.88
CA ASP A 93 -17.31 -10.02 -22.49
C ASP A 93 -18.32 -9.16 -21.72
N ALA A 94 -19.12 -9.76 -20.83
CA ALA A 94 -20.14 -9.04 -20.05
C ALA A 94 -19.58 -7.94 -19.12
N ILE A 95 -18.29 -7.98 -18.83
CA ILE A 95 -17.60 -6.94 -18.04
C ILE A 95 -17.02 -5.81 -18.90
N PHE A 96 -17.23 -5.84 -20.20
CA PHE A 96 -16.75 -4.79 -21.12
C PHE A 96 -17.92 -4.01 -21.69
N ARG A 97 -17.74 -2.70 -21.82
CA ARG A 97 -18.69 -1.80 -22.50
C ARG A 97 -18.54 -1.91 -24.02
N GLN A 98 -19.47 -1.30 -24.75
CA GLN A 98 -19.44 -1.30 -26.22
C GLN A 98 -18.20 -0.64 -26.82
N ASP A 99 -17.57 0.29 -26.08
CA ASP A 99 -16.33 0.97 -26.47
C ASP A 99 -15.06 0.16 -26.13
N GLY A 100 -15.24 -1.05 -25.59
CA GLY A 100 -14.14 -1.93 -25.18
C GLY A 100 -13.57 -1.63 -23.77
N SER A 101 -14.00 -0.58 -23.10
CA SER A 101 -13.56 -0.27 -21.74
C SER A 101 -14.15 -1.24 -20.71
N VAL A 102 -13.43 -1.47 -19.63
CA VAL A 102 -13.88 -2.34 -18.53
C VAL A 102 -14.98 -1.65 -17.72
N ASP A 103 -16.09 -2.35 -17.49
CA ASP A 103 -17.12 -1.93 -16.56
C ASP A 103 -16.83 -2.46 -15.15
N VAL A 104 -16.15 -1.63 -14.34
CA VAL A 104 -15.77 -1.95 -12.94
C VAL A 104 -17.01 -2.29 -12.09
N HIS A 105 -18.17 -1.68 -12.39
CA HIS A 105 -19.42 -1.99 -11.68
C HIS A 105 -19.91 -3.41 -12.03
N ALA A 106 -19.83 -3.80 -13.29
CA ALA A 106 -20.20 -5.16 -13.73
C ALA A 106 -19.30 -6.23 -13.08
N ILE A 107 -17.98 -5.99 -13.01
CA ILE A 107 -17.06 -6.86 -12.24
C ILE A 107 -17.50 -6.92 -10.78
N GLY A 108 -17.77 -5.78 -10.16
CA GLY A 108 -18.21 -5.70 -8.76
C GLY A 108 -19.44 -6.56 -8.50
N LEU A 109 -20.45 -6.51 -9.36
CA LEU A 109 -21.68 -7.33 -9.23
C LEU A 109 -21.40 -8.85 -9.26
N ILE A 110 -20.34 -9.28 -9.96
CA ILE A 110 -19.94 -10.69 -10.03
C ILE A 110 -19.17 -11.07 -8.75
N VAL A 111 -18.11 -10.32 -8.43
CA VAL A 111 -17.16 -10.73 -7.37
C VAL A 111 -17.73 -10.54 -5.96
N PHE A 112 -18.62 -9.58 -5.72
CA PHE A 112 -19.25 -9.43 -4.40
C PHE A 112 -20.23 -10.56 -4.04
N LYS A 113 -20.71 -11.32 -5.04
CA LYS A 113 -21.61 -12.45 -4.83
C LYS A 113 -20.89 -13.79 -4.77
N ASP A 114 -19.65 -13.87 -5.26
CA ASP A 114 -18.88 -15.10 -5.36
C ASP A 114 -17.45 -14.90 -4.89
N ARG A 115 -17.14 -15.50 -3.71
CA ARG A 115 -15.79 -15.44 -3.13
C ARG A 115 -14.71 -16.07 -4.01
N LYS A 116 -15.05 -17.07 -4.84
CA LYS A 116 -14.10 -17.69 -5.77
C LYS A 116 -13.76 -16.71 -6.89
N LYS A 117 -14.77 -16.01 -7.43
CA LYS A 117 -14.58 -14.98 -8.44
C LYS A 117 -13.81 -13.77 -7.90
N LEU A 118 -14.01 -13.40 -6.63
CA LEU A 118 -13.20 -12.38 -5.98
C LEU A 118 -11.72 -12.80 -5.89
N ALA A 119 -11.47 -14.04 -5.46
CA ALA A 119 -10.11 -14.56 -5.38
C ALA A 119 -9.45 -14.68 -6.76
N GLU A 120 -10.20 -15.01 -7.81
CA GLU A 120 -9.73 -15.05 -9.19
C GLU A 120 -9.36 -13.65 -9.69
N LEU A 121 -10.17 -12.63 -9.41
CA LEU A 121 -9.85 -11.23 -9.70
C LEU A 121 -8.58 -10.78 -8.97
N ASP A 122 -8.51 -11.05 -7.65
CA ASP A 122 -7.33 -10.72 -6.85
C ASP A 122 -6.06 -11.38 -7.44
N ALA A 123 -6.12 -12.65 -7.85
CA ALA A 123 -4.99 -13.35 -8.45
C ALA A 123 -4.53 -12.71 -9.77
N ILE A 124 -5.47 -12.37 -10.66
CA ILE A 124 -5.17 -11.68 -11.93
C ILE A 124 -4.51 -10.32 -11.67
N VAL A 125 -5.06 -9.53 -10.75
CA VAL A 125 -4.49 -8.22 -10.41
C VAL A 125 -3.09 -8.37 -9.82
N HIS A 126 -2.89 -9.32 -8.90
CA HIS A 126 -1.59 -9.58 -8.27
C HIS A 126 -0.52 -10.02 -9.27
N GLU A 127 -0.90 -10.70 -10.35
CA GLU A 127 0.03 -11.10 -11.40
C GLU A 127 0.49 -9.91 -12.27
N HIS A 128 -0.41 -8.97 -12.54
CA HIS A 128 -0.15 -7.91 -13.53
C HIS A 128 0.35 -6.58 -12.90
N ILE A 129 -0.13 -6.21 -11.71
CA ILE A 129 0.19 -4.92 -11.10
C ILE A 129 1.69 -4.68 -10.83
N PRO A 130 2.49 -5.70 -10.44
CA PRO A 130 3.91 -5.48 -10.20
C PRO A 130 4.68 -5.00 -11.42
N ARG A 131 4.32 -5.50 -12.61
CA ARG A 131 4.93 -5.05 -13.87
C ARG A 131 4.66 -3.57 -14.14
N ALA A 132 3.41 -3.12 -13.95
CA ALA A 132 3.04 -1.72 -14.13
C ALA A 132 3.75 -0.82 -13.10
N LEU A 133 3.88 -1.27 -11.85
CA LEU A 133 4.63 -0.57 -10.81
C LEU A 133 6.11 -0.46 -11.18
N ALA A 134 6.75 -1.55 -11.63
CA ALA A 134 8.15 -1.54 -12.05
C ALA A 134 8.39 -0.54 -13.21
N GLN A 135 7.51 -0.49 -14.19
CA GLN A 135 7.59 0.50 -15.29
C GLN A 135 7.49 1.95 -14.75
N LYS A 136 6.57 2.21 -13.82
CA LYS A 136 6.43 3.54 -13.22
C LYS A 136 7.63 3.92 -12.34
N MET A 137 8.18 2.97 -11.59
CA MET A 137 9.39 3.18 -10.80
C MET A 137 10.61 3.48 -11.70
N ALA A 138 10.76 2.77 -12.81
CA ALA A 138 11.83 3.01 -13.78
C ALA A 138 11.68 4.37 -14.50
N ALA A 139 10.45 4.86 -14.68
CA ALA A 139 10.18 6.12 -15.38
C ALA A 139 10.44 7.37 -14.52
N THR A 140 10.62 7.25 -13.22
CA THR A 140 10.89 8.38 -12.32
C THR A 140 12.37 8.49 -11.97
N ASN A 141 12.86 9.74 -11.82
CA ASN A 141 14.21 10.02 -11.31
C ASN A 141 14.26 10.12 -9.77
N ALA A 142 13.16 9.86 -9.07
CA ALA A 142 13.15 9.90 -7.62
C ALA A 142 13.97 8.74 -7.04
N GLU A 143 14.81 9.03 -6.05
CA GLU A 143 15.61 8.03 -5.32
C GLU A 143 14.76 7.22 -4.32
N ILE A 144 13.58 7.74 -3.97
CA ILE A 144 12.68 7.13 -3.00
C ILE A 144 11.32 6.92 -3.66
N ILE A 145 10.78 5.72 -3.51
CA ILE A 145 9.44 5.36 -3.98
C ILE A 145 8.58 5.07 -2.74
N GLY A 146 7.40 5.68 -2.68
CA GLY A 146 6.34 5.33 -1.74
C GLY A 146 5.28 4.48 -2.43
N LEU A 147 4.96 3.29 -1.94
CA LEU A 147 3.83 2.50 -2.43
C LEU A 147 2.67 2.63 -1.44
N ASP A 148 1.54 3.19 -1.87
CA ASP A 148 0.29 3.18 -1.09
C ASP A 148 -0.60 2.03 -1.54
N ALA A 149 -0.82 1.06 -0.66
CA ALA A 149 -1.73 -0.05 -0.94
C ALA A 149 -2.38 -0.55 0.36
N ILE A 150 -3.71 -0.66 0.37
CA ILE A 150 -4.43 -1.27 1.51
C ILE A 150 -4.10 -2.77 1.61
N LYS A 151 -4.02 -3.44 0.48
CA LYS A 151 -3.69 -4.88 0.39
C LYS A 151 -2.19 -5.12 0.13
N LEU A 152 -1.29 -4.26 0.59
CA LEU A 152 0.16 -4.35 0.34
C LEU A 152 0.73 -5.74 0.69
N ILE A 153 0.30 -6.28 1.80
CA ILE A 153 0.79 -7.56 2.33
C ILE A 153 0.09 -8.72 1.62
N GLU A 154 -1.24 -8.68 1.54
CA GLU A 154 -2.07 -9.74 0.95
C GLU A 154 -1.80 -9.92 -0.55
N SER A 155 -1.42 -8.86 -1.23
CA SER A 155 -1.04 -8.90 -2.66
C SER A 155 0.39 -9.36 -2.91
N GLY A 156 1.20 -9.52 -1.87
CA GLY A 156 2.62 -9.82 -2.00
C GLY A 156 3.49 -8.61 -2.42
N LEU A 157 2.91 -7.42 -2.63
CA LEU A 157 3.66 -6.21 -2.99
C LEU A 157 4.65 -5.77 -1.89
N GLY A 158 4.42 -6.17 -0.63
CA GLY A 158 5.40 -5.95 0.43
C GLY A 158 6.78 -6.54 0.12
N ALA A 159 6.84 -7.61 -0.70
CA ALA A 159 8.10 -8.27 -1.07
C ALA A 159 8.99 -7.43 -2.00
N ILE A 160 8.45 -6.42 -2.67
CA ILE A 160 9.24 -5.48 -3.51
C ILE A 160 9.66 -4.21 -2.74
N CYS A 161 9.27 -4.08 -1.47
CA CYS A 161 9.63 -2.95 -0.63
C CYS A 161 10.91 -3.24 0.16
N ASP A 162 11.74 -2.24 0.36
CA ASP A 162 12.89 -2.29 1.28
C ASP A 162 12.42 -2.15 2.74
N ALA A 163 11.30 -1.45 2.94
CA ALA A 163 10.61 -1.40 4.22
C ALA A 163 9.09 -1.33 4.01
N THR A 164 8.35 -1.97 4.91
CA THR A 164 6.89 -1.89 4.99
C THR A 164 6.46 -1.21 6.27
N VAL A 165 5.51 -0.28 6.17
CA VAL A 165 5.01 0.50 7.30
C VAL A 165 3.51 0.31 7.46
N ALA A 166 3.12 -0.27 8.59
CA ALA A 166 1.73 -0.30 9.03
C ALA A 166 1.33 1.05 9.63
N VAL A 167 0.30 1.68 9.10
CA VAL A 167 -0.32 2.84 9.76
C VAL A 167 -1.53 2.36 10.52
N THR A 168 -1.52 2.56 11.85
CA THR A 168 -2.61 2.18 12.74
C THR A 168 -3.17 3.39 13.48
N ALA A 169 -4.41 3.29 13.92
CA ALA A 169 -5.04 4.26 14.79
C ALA A 169 -6.15 3.58 15.59
N PRO A 170 -6.49 4.07 16.82
CA PRO A 170 -7.62 3.56 17.57
C PRO A 170 -8.92 3.61 16.74
N GLU A 171 -9.78 2.60 16.92
CA GLU A 171 -11.02 2.48 16.14
C GLU A 171 -11.88 3.74 16.17
N GLU A 172 -12.06 4.33 17.36
CA GLU A 172 -12.85 5.55 17.53
C GLU A 172 -12.29 6.76 16.75
N VAL A 173 -10.97 6.83 16.60
CA VAL A 173 -10.30 7.85 15.78
C VAL A 173 -10.57 7.59 14.31
N ARG A 174 -10.47 6.33 13.89
CA ARG A 174 -10.75 5.91 12.50
C ARG A 174 -12.20 6.18 12.12
N VAL A 175 -13.15 5.82 12.98
CA VAL A 175 -14.60 6.07 12.77
C VAL A 175 -14.87 7.54 12.54
N LYS A 176 -14.37 8.42 13.43
CA LYS A 176 -14.55 9.88 13.29
C LYS A 176 -13.97 10.41 11.98
N ARG A 177 -12.77 9.96 11.59
CA ARG A 177 -12.12 10.38 10.34
C ARG A 177 -12.89 9.92 9.11
N ILE A 178 -13.40 8.69 9.11
CA ILE A 178 -14.19 8.13 8.00
C ILE A 178 -15.51 8.89 7.86
N MET A 179 -16.23 9.09 8.97
CA MET A 179 -17.49 9.85 8.96
C MET A 179 -17.30 11.26 8.41
N ALA A 180 -16.25 11.96 8.87
CA ALA A 180 -15.95 13.34 8.43
C ALA A 180 -15.56 13.43 6.95
N ARG A 181 -14.79 12.44 6.44
CA ARG A 181 -14.33 12.41 5.06
C ARG A 181 -15.43 12.04 4.07
N ASP A 182 -16.21 10.99 4.42
CA ASP A 182 -17.11 10.33 3.48
C ASP A 182 -18.58 10.72 3.70
N SER A 183 -18.89 11.55 4.75
CA SER A 183 -20.25 11.97 5.11
C SER A 183 -21.21 10.80 5.31
N ILE A 184 -20.76 9.74 5.98
CA ILE A 184 -21.51 8.51 6.24
C ILE A 184 -21.83 8.35 7.72
N THR A 185 -22.77 7.43 8.04
CA THR A 185 -23.15 7.13 9.42
C THR A 185 -22.05 6.37 10.16
N GLU A 186 -22.05 6.44 11.49
CA GLU A 186 -21.12 5.70 12.35
C GLU A 186 -21.23 4.19 12.13
N GLU A 187 -22.45 3.66 12.03
CA GLU A 187 -22.67 2.24 11.77
C GLU A 187 -22.00 1.78 10.46
N TYR A 188 -22.14 2.59 9.41
CA TYR A 188 -21.50 2.25 8.12
C TYR A 188 -19.98 2.42 8.18
N ALA A 189 -19.46 3.40 8.92
CA ALA A 189 -18.03 3.54 9.14
C ALA A 189 -17.45 2.33 9.88
N ARG A 190 -18.12 1.86 10.95
CA ARG A 190 -17.73 0.65 11.70
C ARG A 190 -17.79 -0.61 10.84
N SER A 191 -18.82 -0.77 10.02
CA SER A 191 -18.91 -1.92 9.11
C SER A 191 -17.76 -1.95 8.09
N ARG A 192 -17.30 -0.80 7.59
CA ARG A 192 -16.12 -0.71 6.72
C ARG A 192 -14.82 -1.06 7.43
N ILE A 193 -14.71 -0.71 8.70
CA ILE A 193 -13.55 -1.08 9.51
C ILE A 193 -13.53 -2.59 9.76
N ALA A 194 -14.67 -3.16 10.14
CA ALA A 194 -14.80 -4.59 10.43
C ALA A 194 -14.59 -5.49 9.21
N ALA A 195 -14.79 -4.97 7.99
CA ALA A 195 -14.51 -5.69 6.75
C ALA A 195 -13.02 -5.81 6.40
N GLN A 196 -12.14 -5.13 7.13
CA GLN A 196 -10.70 -5.12 6.89
C GLN A 196 -9.95 -5.93 7.96
N LYS A 197 -8.67 -6.18 7.72
CA LYS A 197 -7.76 -6.72 8.72
C LYS A 197 -7.58 -5.71 9.87
N ASP A 198 -7.36 -6.22 11.06
CA ASP A 198 -7.15 -5.42 12.27
C ASP A 198 -5.72 -4.84 12.38
N ALA A 199 -5.50 -4.02 13.39
CA ALA A 199 -4.19 -3.41 13.62
C ALA A 199 -3.12 -4.46 13.97
N ASP A 200 -3.49 -5.53 14.69
CA ASP A 200 -2.56 -6.58 15.08
C ASP A 200 -2.04 -7.36 13.88
N TYR A 201 -2.91 -7.61 12.89
CA TYR A 201 -2.50 -8.21 11.64
C TYR A 201 -1.43 -7.36 10.94
N PHE A 202 -1.69 -6.07 10.75
CA PHE A 202 -0.73 -5.18 10.07
C PHE A 202 0.58 -5.05 10.85
N ARG A 203 0.53 -4.93 12.18
CA ARG A 203 1.70 -4.87 13.06
C ARG A 203 2.58 -6.11 12.96
N ALA A 204 1.96 -7.30 12.84
CA ALA A 204 2.68 -8.56 12.76
C ALA A 204 3.34 -8.80 11.38
N GLN A 205 2.87 -8.13 10.32
CA GLN A 205 3.29 -8.39 8.95
C GLN A 205 4.21 -7.29 8.38
N CYS A 206 4.28 -6.14 9.02
CA CYS A 206 5.11 -5.01 8.55
C CYS A 206 6.37 -4.85 9.40
N ASP A 207 7.41 -4.27 8.81
CA ASP A 207 8.69 -4.01 9.48
C ASP A 207 8.57 -2.89 10.51
N TYR A 208 7.68 -1.92 10.27
CA TYR A 208 7.48 -0.74 11.09
C TYR A 208 5.99 -0.49 11.36
N GLU A 209 5.68 0.15 12.51
CA GLU A 209 4.32 0.62 12.82
C GLU A 209 4.33 2.11 13.14
N PHE A 210 3.50 2.88 12.44
CA PHE A 210 3.19 4.28 12.77
C PHE A 210 1.81 4.37 13.40
N VAL A 211 1.76 4.62 14.71
CA VAL A 211 0.50 4.80 15.45
C VAL A 211 0.03 6.25 15.31
N ASN A 212 -1.02 6.47 14.54
CA ASN A 212 -1.58 7.80 14.25
C ASN A 212 -2.79 8.09 15.15
N ASP A 213 -2.56 8.24 16.45
CA ASP A 213 -3.56 8.68 17.45
C ASP A 213 -3.49 10.18 17.75
N LEU A 214 -2.79 10.94 16.93
CA LEU A 214 -2.48 12.34 17.13
C LEU A 214 -3.72 13.23 16.94
N PRO A 215 -3.90 14.26 17.78
CA PRO A 215 -5.15 15.03 17.87
C PRO A 215 -5.40 15.96 16.68
N THR A 216 -4.35 16.33 15.92
CA THR A 216 -4.48 17.21 14.77
C THR A 216 -3.69 16.67 13.57
N ALA A 217 -4.12 17.05 12.37
CA ALA A 217 -3.42 16.68 11.14
C ALA A 217 -1.98 17.24 11.12
N GLU A 218 -1.76 18.48 11.60
CA GLU A 218 -0.44 19.11 11.68
C GLU A 218 0.53 18.30 12.56
N LYS A 219 0.07 17.86 13.74
CA LYS A 219 0.89 17.00 14.61
C LYS A 219 1.18 15.65 13.98
N ALA A 220 0.21 15.07 13.27
CA ALA A 220 0.39 13.82 12.56
C ALA A 220 1.39 13.96 11.39
N GLU A 221 1.35 15.06 10.65
CA GLU A 221 2.30 15.34 9.57
C GLU A 221 3.72 15.56 10.10
N HIS A 222 3.88 16.35 11.18
CA HIS A 222 5.18 16.54 11.80
C HIS A 222 5.80 15.22 12.34
N ALA A 223 4.98 14.42 13.04
CA ALA A 223 5.43 13.11 13.52
C ALA A 223 5.79 12.16 12.36
N ALA A 224 5.01 12.19 11.28
CA ALA A 224 5.26 11.41 10.08
C ALA A 224 6.59 11.80 9.40
N GLU A 225 6.93 13.10 9.35
CA GLU A 225 8.20 13.56 8.79
C GLU A 225 9.41 13.03 9.58
N VAL A 226 9.35 13.11 10.91
CA VAL A 226 10.41 12.57 11.77
C VAL A 226 10.53 11.07 11.59
N TYR A 227 9.39 10.37 11.52
CA TYR A 227 9.34 8.92 11.39
C TYR A 227 9.91 8.43 10.06
N ILE A 228 9.51 9.03 8.95
CA ILE A 228 10.03 8.71 7.62
C ILE A 228 11.53 9.00 7.51
N ASN A 229 12.02 10.09 8.09
CA ASN A 229 13.45 10.37 8.12
C ASN A 229 14.23 9.26 8.81
N THR A 230 13.70 8.74 9.94
CA THR A 230 14.35 7.65 10.65
C THR A 230 14.44 6.38 9.81
N ILE A 231 13.33 6.02 9.11
CA ILE A 231 13.32 4.83 8.23
C ILE A 231 14.33 5.00 7.09
N ILE A 232 14.32 6.14 6.40
CA ILE A 232 15.23 6.39 5.27
C ILE A 232 16.70 6.32 5.73
N ASN A 233 17.03 6.90 6.89
CA ASN A 233 18.40 6.86 7.41
C ASN A 233 18.82 5.44 7.76
N ASN A 234 17.94 4.66 8.41
CA ASN A 234 18.23 3.25 8.73
C ASN A 234 18.51 2.45 7.45
N LEU A 235 17.69 2.61 6.41
CA LEU A 235 17.87 1.89 5.14
C LEU A 235 19.17 2.29 4.43
N LYS A 236 19.56 3.56 4.46
CA LYS A 236 20.83 4.02 3.87
C LYS A 236 22.04 3.46 4.62
N GLU A 237 22.02 3.45 5.95
CA GLU A 237 23.10 2.88 6.78
C GLU A 237 23.26 1.36 6.57
N GLU A 238 22.15 0.65 6.28
CA GLU A 238 22.19 -0.79 5.99
C GLU A 238 22.77 -1.09 4.60
N THR A 239 22.59 -0.19 3.64
CA THR A 239 23.12 -0.32 2.27
C THR A 239 24.63 -0.04 2.20
N GLU A 240 25.17 0.76 3.11
CA GLU A 240 26.60 1.12 3.17
C GLU A 240 27.47 0.09 3.92
N ARG A 241 26.88 -0.93 4.53
CA ARG A 241 27.55 -2.01 5.28
C ARG A 241 27.74 -3.26 4.44
#